data_1eae2258b139f250e76914b033117265
#
_entry.id   1eae2258b139f250e76914b033117265
#
_cell.length_a   1.000
_cell.length_b   1.000
_cell.length_c   1.000
_cell.angle_alpha   90.00
_cell.angle_beta   90.00
_cell.angle_gamma   90.00
#
_symmetry.space_group_name_H-M   'P 1'
#
loop_
_entity.id
_entity.type
_entity.pdbx_description
1 polymer ?
#
loop_
_entity_poly.entity_id
_entity_poly.type
_entity_poly.pdbx_seq_one_letter_code
_entity_poly.pdbx_strand_id
1 'polypeptide(L)'
;AVVAKDGFGWLDEVKPDFLGLQEIKVKEDDVPKEIYNLGFKDISVNSGARAGYSGVMSLAKFDVQTQKAAFFDDTEGRVLEHRFGNVVLFNIYFPNGQKDEARLAYKMDFYAKFLAYADELVKQGKDVIFCGDVNTAHREIDLKNPKANAKNSGFLPIERAWLDEVVTRGFIDKLQ
;
A
#
# COMPACT_ATOMS: atom_id res chain seq x y z
N ALA A 1 -6.79 17.68 -0.39
CA ALA A 1 -5.94 18.18 -1.50
C ALA A 1 -6.32 17.56 -2.84
N VAL A 2 -6.42 16.23 -2.96
CA VAL A 2 -6.79 15.55 -4.23
C VAL A 2 -8.24 15.86 -4.61
N VAL A 3 -9.17 15.76 -3.67
CA VAL A 3 -10.60 16.09 -3.87
C VAL A 3 -10.77 17.53 -4.37
N ALA A 4 -10.10 18.48 -3.72
CA ALA A 4 -10.19 19.90 -4.08
C ALA A 4 -9.59 20.27 -5.45
N LYS A 5 -8.85 19.34 -6.10
CA LYS A 5 -8.22 19.53 -7.40
C LYS A 5 -8.89 18.71 -8.51
N ASP A 6 -10.11 18.24 -8.29
CA ASP A 6 -10.80 17.30 -9.20
C ASP A 6 -9.97 16.04 -9.53
N GLY A 7 -9.23 15.56 -8.54
CA GLY A 7 -8.31 14.43 -8.70
C GLY A 7 -8.98 13.08 -8.98
N PHE A 8 -10.31 13.03 -9.04
CA PHE A 8 -11.08 11.80 -9.28
C PHE A 8 -11.84 11.79 -10.62
N GLY A 9 -11.72 12.84 -11.47
CA GLY A 9 -12.39 12.89 -12.77
C GLY A 9 -12.09 11.70 -13.68
N TRP A 10 -10.89 11.10 -13.55
CA TRP A 10 -10.48 9.91 -14.31
C TRP A 10 -11.28 8.63 -13.94
N LEU A 11 -11.97 8.61 -12.79
CA LEU A 11 -12.80 7.46 -12.39
C LEU A 11 -13.94 7.17 -13.36
N ASP A 12 -14.48 8.21 -14.02
CA ASP A 12 -15.54 8.06 -15.02
C ASP A 12 -15.04 7.34 -16.27
N GLU A 13 -13.75 7.46 -16.57
CA GLU A 13 -13.08 6.82 -17.71
C GLU A 13 -12.65 5.39 -17.36
N VAL A 14 -11.92 5.21 -16.26
CA VAL A 14 -11.33 3.92 -15.85
C VAL A 14 -12.35 2.99 -15.21
N LYS A 15 -13.34 3.54 -14.47
CA LYS A 15 -14.39 2.79 -13.75
C LYS A 15 -13.89 1.62 -12.92
N PRO A 16 -12.88 1.79 -12.06
CA PRO A 16 -12.30 0.70 -11.30
C PRO A 16 -13.34 0.07 -10.35
N ASP A 17 -13.23 -1.22 -10.09
CA ASP A 17 -14.06 -1.92 -9.10
C ASP A 17 -13.47 -1.79 -7.69
N PHE A 18 -12.16 -1.56 -7.59
CA PHE A 18 -11.43 -1.30 -6.36
C PHE A 18 -10.47 -0.14 -6.55
N LEU A 19 -10.42 0.76 -5.55
CA LEU A 19 -9.49 1.88 -5.51
C LEU A 19 -8.76 1.90 -4.17
N GLY A 20 -7.43 1.80 -4.19
CA GLY A 20 -6.57 1.98 -3.03
C GLY A 20 -5.89 3.35 -3.04
N LEU A 21 -6.03 4.08 -1.94
CA LEU A 21 -5.38 5.38 -1.73
C LEU A 21 -4.40 5.27 -0.57
N GLN A 22 -3.22 5.85 -0.75
CA GLN A 22 -2.16 5.89 0.25
C GLN A 22 -1.87 7.34 0.65
N GLU A 23 -1.25 7.49 1.82
CA GLU A 23 -0.86 8.81 2.35
C GLU A 23 -2.03 9.79 2.46
N ILE A 24 -3.20 9.28 2.90
CA ILE A 24 -4.43 10.05 2.94
C ILE A 24 -4.38 11.21 3.94
N LYS A 25 -3.59 11.08 5.02
CA LYS A 25 -3.33 12.14 6.03
C LYS A 25 -4.57 12.70 6.72
N VAL A 26 -5.68 11.96 6.67
CA VAL A 26 -6.94 12.33 7.33
C VAL A 26 -7.37 11.27 8.32
N LYS A 27 -8.14 11.65 9.32
CA LYS A 27 -8.83 10.72 10.19
C LYS A 27 -10.11 10.22 9.52
N GLU A 28 -10.63 9.09 9.98
CA GLU A 28 -11.85 8.50 9.44
C GLU A 28 -13.03 9.50 9.48
N ASP A 29 -13.19 10.21 10.59
CA ASP A 29 -14.25 11.21 10.76
C ASP A 29 -14.07 12.48 9.90
N ASP A 30 -12.85 12.70 9.39
CA ASP A 30 -12.49 13.87 8.58
C ASP A 30 -12.46 13.56 7.08
N VAL A 31 -12.90 12.37 6.67
CA VAL A 31 -12.97 11.98 5.25
C VAL A 31 -13.95 12.91 4.53
N PRO A 32 -13.53 13.57 3.42
CA PRO A 32 -14.41 14.45 2.65
C PRO A 32 -15.68 13.74 2.18
N LYS A 33 -16.83 14.40 2.31
CA LYS A 33 -18.14 13.83 1.94
C LYS A 33 -18.23 13.45 0.46
N GLU A 34 -17.48 14.12 -0.39
CA GLU A 34 -17.39 13.85 -1.82
C GLU A 34 -16.91 12.42 -2.12
N ILE A 35 -16.09 11.84 -1.24
CA ILE A 35 -15.61 10.46 -1.37
C ILE A 35 -16.78 9.47 -1.34
N TYR A 36 -17.77 9.71 -0.48
CA TYR A 36 -18.95 8.84 -0.35
C TYR A 36 -19.89 8.93 -1.57
N ASN A 37 -19.71 9.94 -2.43
CA ASN A 37 -20.50 10.14 -3.65
C ASN A 37 -19.83 9.55 -4.90
N LEU A 38 -18.66 8.90 -4.78
CA LEU A 38 -17.93 8.33 -5.91
C LEU A 38 -18.54 7.01 -6.45
N GLY A 39 -19.65 6.52 -5.87
CA GLY A 39 -20.34 5.33 -6.35
C GLY A 39 -19.73 3.99 -5.91
N PHE A 40 -18.86 4.00 -4.90
CA PHE A 40 -18.38 2.79 -4.26
C PHE A 40 -19.31 2.37 -3.12
N LYS A 41 -19.44 1.06 -2.93
CA LYS A 41 -20.33 0.45 -1.93
C LYS A 41 -19.69 0.36 -0.55
N ASP A 42 -18.41 0.04 -0.51
CA ASP A 42 -17.60 -0.10 0.70
C ASP A 42 -16.48 0.96 0.72
N ILE A 43 -16.30 1.63 1.84
CA ILE A 43 -15.23 2.60 2.07
C ILE A 43 -14.60 2.28 3.42
N SER A 44 -13.35 1.91 3.39
CA SER A 44 -12.60 1.50 4.58
C SER A 44 -11.37 2.40 4.77
N VAL A 45 -11.13 2.82 6.00
CA VAL A 45 -10.04 3.74 6.37
C VAL A 45 -9.19 3.15 7.48
N ASN A 46 -7.87 3.23 7.34
CA ASN A 46 -6.93 3.01 8.42
C ASN A 46 -6.04 4.24 8.56
N SER A 47 -6.34 5.05 9.56
CA SER A 47 -5.64 6.31 9.82
C SER A 47 -4.49 6.10 10.80
N GLY A 48 -3.36 6.76 10.56
CA GLY A 48 -2.28 6.79 11.54
C GLY A 48 -2.71 7.41 12.87
N ALA A 49 -2.11 6.98 13.99
CA ALA A 49 -2.37 7.55 15.31
C ALA A 49 -2.09 9.05 15.35
N ARG A 50 -1.01 9.49 14.68
CA ARG A 50 -0.64 10.90 14.54
C ARG A 50 -1.51 11.58 13.48
N ALA A 51 -2.15 12.70 13.83
CA ALA A 51 -2.93 13.51 12.89
C ALA A 51 -2.05 14.04 11.73
N GLY A 52 -2.60 14.04 10.52
CA GLY A 52 -1.91 14.55 9.32
C GLY A 52 -0.74 13.69 8.82
N TYR A 53 -0.64 12.44 9.29
CA TYR A 53 0.47 11.55 8.95
C TYR A 53 -0.04 10.20 8.45
N SER A 54 0.56 9.69 7.34
CA SER A 54 0.28 8.38 6.78
C SER A 54 -1.21 8.12 6.48
N GLY A 55 -1.68 6.92 6.66
CA GLY A 55 -3.06 6.48 6.45
C GLY A 55 -3.31 5.91 5.06
N VAL A 56 -4.15 4.90 5.00
CA VAL A 56 -4.66 4.31 3.75
C VAL A 56 -6.18 4.29 3.75
N MET A 57 -6.76 4.37 2.55
CA MET A 57 -8.19 4.26 2.33
C MET A 57 -8.43 3.34 1.14
N SER A 58 -9.45 2.51 1.23
CA SER A 58 -9.89 1.65 0.13
C SER A 58 -11.36 1.86 -0.14
N LEU A 59 -11.71 1.85 -1.41
CA LEU A 59 -13.07 1.95 -1.91
C LEU A 59 -13.35 0.73 -2.81
N ALA A 60 -14.44 0.00 -2.56
CA ALA A 60 -14.84 -1.17 -3.35
C ALA A 60 -16.30 -1.05 -3.83
N LYS A 61 -16.60 -1.52 -5.06
CA LYS A 61 -17.96 -1.61 -5.60
C LYS A 61 -18.69 -2.88 -5.22
N PHE A 62 -18.00 -3.81 -4.56
CA PHE A 62 -18.50 -5.12 -4.18
C PHE A 62 -18.37 -5.34 -2.66
N ASP A 63 -19.04 -6.37 -2.15
CA ASP A 63 -18.95 -6.74 -0.75
C ASP A 63 -17.58 -7.29 -0.43
N VAL A 64 -16.92 -6.72 0.56
CA VAL A 64 -15.59 -7.09 1.01
C VAL A 64 -15.52 -7.12 2.53
N GLN A 65 -14.82 -8.12 3.07
CA GLN A 65 -14.48 -8.14 4.49
C GLN A 65 -13.16 -7.42 4.67
N THR A 66 -13.19 -6.27 5.34
CA THR A 66 -11.99 -5.46 5.58
C THR A 66 -11.52 -5.57 7.01
N GLN A 67 -10.21 -5.70 7.19
CA GLN A 67 -9.56 -5.66 8.50
C GLN A 67 -8.24 -4.90 8.43
N LYS A 68 -7.80 -4.40 9.58
CA LYS A 68 -6.43 -3.93 9.76
C LYS A 68 -5.52 -5.16 9.81
N ALA A 69 -4.39 -5.08 9.11
CA ALA A 69 -3.53 -6.26 8.98
C ALA A 69 -2.97 -6.73 10.33
N ALA A 70 -2.98 -8.05 10.53
CA ALA A 70 -2.57 -8.67 11.79
C ALA A 70 -1.05 -8.96 11.88
N PHE A 71 -0.31 -8.79 10.79
CA PHE A 71 1.12 -9.14 10.74
C PHE A 71 2.05 -8.11 11.37
N PHE A 72 1.54 -6.92 11.66
CA PHE A 72 2.33 -5.79 12.15
C PHE A 72 1.51 -4.93 13.12
N ASP A 73 2.16 -4.37 14.15
CA ASP A 73 1.52 -3.35 15.01
C ASP A 73 1.48 -2.01 14.27
N ASP A 74 0.39 -1.82 13.51
CA ASP A 74 0.23 -0.71 12.56
C ASP A 74 -0.33 0.55 13.24
N THR A 75 0.51 1.21 14.03
CA THR A 75 0.15 2.51 14.63
C THR A 75 0.15 3.66 13.61
N GLU A 76 0.69 3.43 12.41
CA GLU A 76 0.79 4.44 11.36
C GLU A 76 -0.33 4.37 10.31
N GLY A 77 -1.23 3.38 10.42
CA GLY A 77 -2.37 3.23 9.49
C GLY A 77 -1.93 2.92 8.07
N ARG A 78 -1.03 1.92 7.89
CA ARG A 78 -0.38 1.65 6.61
C ARG A 78 -1.01 0.57 5.79
N VAL A 79 -1.87 -0.27 6.38
CA VAL A 79 -2.38 -1.47 5.72
C VAL A 79 -3.88 -1.62 5.92
N LEU A 80 -4.59 -1.89 4.84
CA LEU A 80 -5.92 -2.48 4.84
C LEU A 80 -5.85 -3.82 4.11
N GLU A 81 -6.39 -4.85 4.74
CA GLU A 81 -6.53 -6.19 4.18
C GLU A 81 -8.00 -6.44 3.83
N HIS A 82 -8.26 -6.84 2.61
CA HIS A 82 -9.59 -7.09 2.07
C HIS A 82 -9.73 -8.54 1.64
N ARG A 83 -10.81 -9.18 2.06
CA ARG A 83 -11.10 -10.59 1.73
C ARG A 83 -12.41 -10.71 0.99
N PHE A 84 -12.37 -11.37 -0.16
CA PHE A 84 -13.55 -11.69 -0.97
C PHE A 84 -13.29 -12.96 -1.80
N GLY A 85 -14.19 -13.92 -1.69
CA GLY A 85 -13.98 -15.24 -2.26
C GLY A 85 -12.69 -15.89 -1.77
N ASN A 86 -11.81 -16.28 -2.69
CA ASN A 86 -10.48 -16.81 -2.36
C ASN A 86 -9.38 -15.75 -2.32
N VAL A 87 -9.69 -14.50 -2.70
CA VAL A 87 -8.72 -13.41 -2.83
C VAL A 87 -8.49 -12.73 -1.49
N VAL A 88 -7.21 -12.44 -1.20
CA VAL A 88 -6.78 -11.51 -0.15
C VAL A 88 -6.04 -10.36 -0.83
N LEU A 89 -6.64 -9.17 -0.80
CA LEU A 89 -6.08 -7.97 -1.41
C LEU A 89 -5.62 -7.00 -0.34
N PHE A 90 -4.40 -6.52 -0.48
CA PHE A 90 -3.83 -5.53 0.42
C PHE A 90 -3.70 -4.17 -0.28
N ASN A 91 -4.16 -3.12 0.39
CA ASN A 91 -3.79 -1.74 0.09
C ASN A 91 -2.75 -1.30 1.11
N ILE A 92 -1.52 -1.05 0.66
CA ILE A 92 -0.38 -0.82 1.55
C ILE A 92 0.35 0.49 1.21
N TYR A 93 0.62 1.27 2.24
CA TYR A 93 1.58 2.37 2.20
C TYR A 93 2.85 1.93 2.95
N PHE A 94 3.78 1.31 2.25
CA PHE A 94 5.02 0.82 2.85
C PHE A 94 5.83 1.97 3.47
N PRO A 95 6.53 1.73 4.60
CA PRO A 95 7.31 2.77 5.25
C PRO A 95 8.42 3.35 4.36
N ASN A 96 8.66 4.65 4.50
CA ASN A 96 9.84 5.31 3.98
C ASN A 96 10.98 5.20 5.00
N GLY A 97 12.20 4.92 4.55
CA GLY A 97 13.39 4.73 5.39
C GLY A 97 14.38 5.89 5.40
N GLN A 98 14.03 7.07 4.83
CA GLN A 98 14.99 8.15 4.58
C GLN A 98 15.43 8.92 5.83
N LYS A 99 14.63 8.89 6.91
CA LYS A 99 14.84 9.78 8.05
C LYS A 99 16.13 9.47 8.81
N ASP A 100 16.35 8.20 9.16
CA ASP A 100 17.45 7.70 9.98
C ASP A 100 17.56 6.16 9.88
N GLU A 101 18.61 5.58 10.49
CA GLU A 101 18.82 4.14 10.48
C GLU A 101 17.70 3.35 11.18
N ALA A 102 17.12 3.89 12.25
CA ALA A 102 16.01 3.26 12.94
C ALA A 102 14.76 3.19 12.05
N ARG A 103 14.55 4.21 11.23
CA ARG A 103 13.44 4.23 10.26
C ARG A 103 13.67 3.25 9.11
N LEU A 104 14.91 3.11 8.65
CA LEU A 104 15.26 2.08 7.67
C LEU A 104 15.07 0.68 8.24
N ALA A 105 15.51 0.43 9.48
CA ALA A 105 15.30 -0.84 10.15
C ALA A 105 13.81 -1.17 10.31
N TYR A 106 12.98 -0.20 10.68
CA TYR A 106 11.53 -0.33 10.74
C TYR A 106 10.93 -0.72 9.38
N LYS A 107 11.38 -0.08 8.29
CA LYS A 107 10.95 -0.40 6.93
C LYS A 107 11.30 -1.85 6.57
N MET A 108 12.53 -2.28 6.85
CA MET A 108 12.98 -3.63 6.52
C MET A 108 12.26 -4.70 7.35
N ASP A 109 11.97 -4.44 8.62
CA ASP A 109 11.15 -5.32 9.47
C ASP A 109 9.71 -5.43 8.95
N PHE A 110 9.11 -4.31 8.54
CA PHE A 110 7.79 -4.29 7.90
C PHE A 110 7.78 -5.14 6.63
N TYR A 111 8.79 -4.99 5.77
CA TYR A 111 8.96 -5.76 4.53
C TYR A 111 9.02 -7.26 4.80
N ALA A 112 9.86 -7.68 5.74
CA ALA A 112 10.04 -9.09 6.09
C ALA A 112 8.75 -9.70 6.64
N LYS A 113 8.07 -9.00 7.56
CA LYS A 113 6.81 -9.46 8.16
C LYS A 113 5.67 -9.54 7.15
N PHE A 114 5.56 -8.54 6.27
CA PHE A 114 4.55 -8.58 5.21
C PHE A 114 4.75 -9.78 4.28
N LEU A 115 5.98 -9.98 3.80
CA LEU A 115 6.25 -11.06 2.86
C LEU A 115 6.05 -12.44 3.49
N ALA A 116 6.44 -12.62 4.77
CA ALA A 116 6.17 -13.85 5.51
C ALA A 116 4.67 -14.12 5.66
N TYR A 117 3.88 -13.09 5.93
CA TYR A 117 2.43 -13.19 6.05
C TYR A 117 1.76 -13.50 4.70
N ALA A 118 2.20 -12.84 3.63
CA ALA A 118 1.72 -13.10 2.28
C ALA A 118 2.00 -14.54 1.84
N ASP A 119 3.21 -15.05 2.11
CA ASP A 119 3.57 -16.46 1.85
C ASP A 119 2.69 -17.45 2.60
N GLU A 120 2.37 -17.16 3.86
CA GLU A 120 1.51 -18.04 4.65
C GLU A 120 0.08 -18.09 4.07
N LEU A 121 -0.43 -16.96 3.59
CA LEU A 121 -1.72 -16.94 2.89
C LEU A 121 -1.69 -17.73 1.58
N VAL A 122 -0.61 -17.62 0.80
CA VAL A 122 -0.42 -18.42 -0.43
C VAL A 122 -0.38 -19.92 -0.10
N LYS A 123 0.33 -20.33 0.96
CA LYS A 123 0.35 -21.73 1.41
C LYS A 123 -1.02 -22.25 1.84
N GLN A 124 -1.88 -21.35 2.36
CA GLN A 124 -3.29 -21.66 2.67
C GLN A 124 -4.19 -21.72 1.42
N GLY A 125 -3.60 -21.58 0.23
CA GLY A 125 -4.31 -21.62 -1.05
C GLY A 125 -5.05 -20.33 -1.40
N LYS A 126 -4.68 -19.19 -0.80
CA LYS A 126 -5.25 -17.87 -1.13
C LYS A 126 -4.58 -17.24 -2.34
N ASP A 127 -5.37 -16.53 -3.12
CA ASP A 127 -4.89 -15.67 -4.19
C ASP A 127 -4.54 -14.30 -3.57
N VAL A 128 -3.23 -14.02 -3.43
CA VAL A 128 -2.76 -12.81 -2.75
C VAL A 128 -2.44 -11.72 -3.77
N ILE A 129 -3.07 -10.56 -3.58
CA ILE A 129 -2.80 -9.35 -4.36
C ILE A 129 -2.39 -8.25 -3.38
N PHE A 130 -1.34 -7.51 -3.69
CA PHE A 130 -1.04 -6.28 -2.97
C PHE A 130 -0.77 -5.12 -3.94
N CYS A 131 -1.26 -3.96 -3.58
CA CYS A 131 -1.08 -2.73 -4.32
C CYS A 131 -0.80 -1.57 -3.36
N GLY A 132 -0.23 -0.50 -3.89
CA GLY A 132 0.04 0.71 -3.14
C GLY A 132 1.43 1.28 -3.37
N ASP A 133 1.87 2.13 -2.46
CA ASP A 133 3.18 2.78 -2.53
C ASP A 133 4.24 1.95 -1.80
N VAL A 134 5.09 1.27 -2.54
CA VAL A 134 6.18 0.43 -1.99
C VAL A 134 7.33 1.26 -1.40
N ASN A 135 7.42 2.55 -1.73
CA ASN A 135 8.52 3.44 -1.33
C ASN A 135 9.92 2.93 -1.71
N THR A 136 10.00 2.11 -2.77
CA THR A 136 11.26 1.58 -3.31
C THR A 136 11.14 1.36 -4.81
N ALA A 137 12.07 1.92 -5.57
CA ALA A 137 12.26 1.58 -6.97
C ALA A 137 13.07 0.28 -7.07
N HIS A 138 12.64 -0.64 -7.92
CA HIS A 138 13.28 -1.95 -8.07
C HIS A 138 14.54 -1.85 -8.92
N ARG A 139 14.44 -1.23 -10.09
CA ARG A 139 15.50 -1.18 -11.10
C ARG A 139 15.89 0.26 -11.45
N GLU A 140 17.01 0.42 -12.11
CA GLU A 140 17.51 1.74 -12.53
C GLU A 140 16.52 2.47 -13.45
N ILE A 141 15.76 1.74 -14.27
CA ILE A 141 14.77 2.29 -15.17
C ILE A 141 13.58 2.94 -14.43
N ASP A 142 13.34 2.54 -13.18
CA ASP A 142 12.24 3.06 -12.36
C ASP A 142 12.56 4.43 -11.75
N LEU A 143 13.78 4.95 -11.96
CA LEU A 143 14.23 6.23 -11.43
C LEU A 143 14.83 7.12 -12.51
N LYS A 144 14.50 8.43 -12.42
CA LYS A 144 15.11 9.45 -13.30
C LYS A 144 16.64 9.57 -13.10
N ASN A 145 17.11 9.43 -11.86
CA ASN A 145 18.53 9.62 -11.49
C ASN A 145 19.04 8.48 -10.61
N PRO A 146 19.15 7.22 -11.11
CA PRO A 146 19.46 6.06 -10.28
C PRO A 146 20.83 6.16 -9.59
N LYS A 147 21.86 6.64 -10.28
CA LYS A 147 23.22 6.79 -9.73
C LYS A 147 23.27 7.76 -8.52
N ALA A 148 22.53 8.85 -8.58
CA ALA A 148 22.46 9.81 -7.48
C ALA A 148 21.70 9.25 -6.26
N ASN A 149 20.79 8.31 -6.48
CA ASN A 149 19.96 7.70 -5.44
C ASN A 149 20.49 6.36 -4.90
N ALA A 150 21.58 5.83 -5.42
CA ALA A 150 22.11 4.52 -5.06
C ALA A 150 22.45 4.35 -3.56
N LYS A 151 22.60 5.46 -2.82
CA LYS A 151 22.88 5.49 -1.38
C LYS A 151 21.71 6.04 -0.55
N ASN A 152 20.55 6.28 -1.18
CA ASN A 152 19.37 6.84 -0.53
C ASN A 152 18.32 5.75 -0.31
N SER A 153 17.64 5.74 0.84
CA SER A 153 16.48 4.87 1.03
C SER A 153 15.42 5.15 -0.04
N GLY A 154 14.79 4.08 -0.49
CA GLY A 154 13.98 4.03 -1.71
C GLY A 154 14.74 3.48 -2.91
N PHE A 155 16.07 3.28 -2.81
CA PHE A 155 16.88 2.64 -3.85
C PHE A 155 18.14 1.92 -3.31
N LEU A 156 18.21 1.67 -2.01
CA LEU A 156 19.32 0.91 -1.41
C LEU A 156 19.33 -0.55 -1.90
N PRO A 157 20.52 -1.16 -2.02
CA PRO A 157 20.63 -2.57 -2.43
C PRO A 157 19.77 -3.51 -1.58
N ILE A 158 19.68 -3.30 -0.26
CA ILE A 158 18.89 -4.13 0.65
C ILE A 158 17.37 -4.01 0.38
N GLU A 159 16.88 -2.83 0.04
CA GLU A 159 15.48 -2.60 -0.29
C GLU A 159 15.12 -3.23 -1.65
N ARG A 160 15.99 -3.11 -2.63
CA ARG A 160 15.85 -3.71 -3.96
C ARG A 160 15.89 -5.25 -3.89
N ALA A 161 16.80 -5.80 -3.08
CA ALA A 161 16.88 -7.24 -2.84
C ALA A 161 15.59 -7.84 -2.28
N TRP A 162 14.84 -7.07 -1.48
CA TRP A 162 13.52 -7.50 -1.03
C TRP A 162 12.52 -7.63 -2.20
N LEU A 163 12.54 -6.72 -3.17
CA LEU A 163 11.71 -6.84 -4.38
C LEU A 163 12.12 -8.02 -5.25
N ASP A 164 13.43 -8.31 -5.35
CA ASP A 164 13.93 -9.53 -6.01
C ASP A 164 13.38 -10.79 -5.29
N GLU A 165 13.34 -10.78 -3.96
CA GLU A 165 12.79 -11.87 -3.16
C GLU A 165 11.28 -12.04 -3.38
N VAL A 166 10.51 -10.95 -3.45
CA VAL A 166 9.07 -10.98 -3.79
C VAL A 166 8.84 -11.71 -5.12
N VAL A 167 9.60 -11.36 -6.15
CA VAL A 167 9.50 -12.01 -7.47
C VAL A 167 9.93 -13.48 -7.40
N THR A 168 11.02 -13.78 -6.68
CA THR A 168 11.53 -15.16 -6.52
C THR A 168 10.52 -16.08 -5.81
N ARG A 169 9.67 -15.53 -4.93
CA ARG A 169 8.57 -16.25 -4.26
C ARG A 169 7.33 -16.43 -5.13
N GLY A 170 7.37 -16.00 -6.38
CA GLY A 170 6.33 -16.24 -7.38
C GLY A 170 5.30 -15.13 -7.50
N PHE A 171 5.46 -13.99 -6.82
CA PHE A 171 4.63 -12.82 -7.07
C PHE A 171 4.99 -12.20 -8.43
N ILE A 172 3.98 -11.74 -9.14
CA ILE A 172 4.12 -11.16 -10.48
C ILE A 172 3.90 -9.65 -10.38
N ASP A 173 4.90 -8.87 -10.79
CA ASP A 173 4.75 -7.44 -10.96
C ASP A 173 3.95 -7.17 -12.25
N LYS A 174 2.85 -6.44 -12.12
CA LYS A 174 1.96 -6.11 -13.25
C LYS A 174 2.27 -4.75 -13.88
N LEU A 175 3.23 -4.00 -13.33
CA LEU A 175 3.65 -2.69 -13.83
C LEU A 175 4.94 -2.75 -14.68
N GLN A 176 5.53 -3.92 -14.83
CA GLN A 176 6.72 -4.17 -15.66
C GLN A 176 6.38 -4.78 -17.02
#